data_a6df2b2d1caee43c83991b0899a53ac1
#
_entry.id   a6df2b2d1caee43c83991b0899a53ac1
#
_cell.length_a   1.000
_cell.length_b   1.000
_cell.length_c   1.000
_cell.angle_alpha   90.00
_cell.angle_beta   90.00
_cell.angle_gamma   90.00
#
_symmetry.space_group_name_H-M   'P 1'
#
loop_
_entity.id
_entity.type
_entity.pdbx_description
1 polymer ?
#
loop_
_entity_poly.entity_id
_entity_poly.type
_entity_poly.pdbx_seq_one_letter_code
_entity_poly.pdbx_strand_id
1 'polypeptide(L)'
;VSQELSERIVRSAIDRGITFMDNCWDYNEGASELRMGRALRDGYRDKVFLMTKVDGRSKAAASEQLEESLRRLKTDCIDLVQYHEVIRYEDPHRIFDADGAHAALIDARQAGKLRYIGFTGHKDPHIHLHMLEVARGHGFSFDAVQLPLNVMDAHYRSFARVVVPELQREGIGILGMKSLGGGVILRSKSVSAMECLHYALNLPTATVITGIDSMEVLDQALQAVRTFRPLSPSEVDNLLARTAPSAAGGRFE
;
A
#
# COMPACT_ATOMS: atom_id res chain seq x y z
N VAL A 1 -9.89 16.87 4.17
CA VAL A 1 -11.07 16.15 4.74
C VAL A 1 -11.20 16.54 6.21
N SER A 2 -12.41 16.92 6.67
CA SER A 2 -12.65 17.23 8.09
C SER A 2 -12.53 15.96 8.96
N GLN A 3 -12.35 16.14 10.27
CA GLN A 3 -12.31 15.04 11.23
C GLN A 3 -13.60 14.20 11.20
N GLU A 4 -14.75 14.86 11.22
CA GLU A 4 -16.07 14.20 11.22
C GLU A 4 -16.31 13.40 9.93
N LEU A 5 -15.98 13.98 8.77
CA LEU A 5 -16.10 13.28 7.50
C LEU A 5 -15.13 12.08 7.42
N SER A 6 -13.90 12.22 7.92
CA SER A 6 -12.93 11.10 7.96
C SER A 6 -13.45 9.95 8.81
N GLU A 7 -14.00 10.23 9.99
CA GLU A 7 -14.57 9.22 10.90
C GLU A 7 -15.78 8.53 10.25
N ARG A 8 -16.67 9.31 9.61
CA ARG A 8 -17.82 8.77 8.88
C ARG A 8 -17.40 7.87 7.72
N ILE A 9 -16.39 8.27 6.93
CA ILE A 9 -15.88 7.46 5.81
C ILE A 9 -15.31 6.13 6.33
N VAL A 10 -14.41 6.18 7.33
CA VAL A 10 -13.76 4.97 7.86
C VAL A 10 -14.80 4.02 8.47
N ARG A 11 -15.67 4.50 9.35
CA ARG A 11 -16.69 3.65 9.98
C ARG A 11 -17.68 3.08 8.95
N SER A 12 -18.15 3.91 8.00
CA SER A 12 -19.02 3.43 6.92
C SER A 12 -18.33 2.38 6.03
N ALA A 13 -17.03 2.54 5.75
CA ALA A 13 -16.26 1.56 5.01
C ALA A 13 -16.21 0.21 5.74
N ILE A 14 -15.91 0.23 7.05
CA ILE A 14 -15.85 -0.97 7.89
C ILE A 14 -17.21 -1.66 7.99
N ASP A 15 -18.27 -0.91 8.28
CA ASP A 15 -19.63 -1.45 8.40
C ASP A 15 -20.16 -2.05 7.07
N ARG A 16 -19.54 -1.65 5.95
CA ARG A 16 -19.84 -2.15 4.60
C ARG A 16 -18.87 -3.21 4.08
N GLY A 17 -17.94 -3.68 4.95
CA GLY A 17 -17.09 -4.83 4.70
C GLY A 17 -15.66 -4.53 4.24
N ILE A 18 -15.20 -3.28 4.20
CA ILE A 18 -13.78 -2.96 3.97
C ILE A 18 -13.03 -3.11 5.30
N THR A 19 -12.11 -4.05 5.34
CA THR A 19 -11.41 -4.41 6.58
C THR A 19 -9.91 -4.07 6.57
N PHE A 20 -9.35 -3.63 5.45
CA PHE A 20 -7.93 -3.26 5.35
C PHE A 20 -7.78 -1.74 5.41
N MET A 21 -7.05 -1.23 6.42
CA MET A 21 -6.82 0.19 6.63
C MET A 21 -5.34 0.53 6.44
N ASP A 22 -5.05 1.32 5.40
CA ASP A 22 -3.70 1.80 5.07
C ASP A 22 -3.45 3.18 5.66
N ASN A 23 -2.30 3.35 6.30
CA ASN A 23 -1.84 4.60 6.85
C ASN A 23 -0.32 4.76 6.70
N CYS A 24 0.22 5.89 7.15
CA CYS A 24 1.64 6.15 7.27
C CYS A 24 1.91 7.18 8.37
N TRP A 25 3.05 7.06 9.02
CA TRP A 25 3.49 7.98 10.07
C TRP A 25 3.51 9.45 9.62
N ASP A 26 3.94 9.71 8.37
CA ASP A 26 4.10 11.07 7.81
C ASP A 26 2.84 11.60 7.11
N TYR A 27 1.84 10.79 6.82
CA TYR A 27 0.68 11.22 6.04
C TYR A 27 -0.06 12.39 6.70
N ASN A 28 -0.11 13.53 5.99
CA ASN A 28 -0.67 14.79 6.47
C ASN A 28 -0.03 15.22 7.81
N GLU A 29 1.28 15.11 7.94
CA GLU A 29 2.04 15.47 9.14
C GLU A 29 1.53 14.73 10.40
N GLY A 30 1.18 13.45 10.24
CA GLY A 30 0.64 12.58 11.29
C GLY A 30 -0.87 12.69 11.52
N ALA A 31 -1.54 13.66 10.93
CA ALA A 31 -2.99 13.85 11.11
C ALA A 31 -3.81 12.67 10.56
N SER A 32 -3.28 11.91 9.60
CA SER A 32 -3.93 10.72 9.07
C SER A 32 -4.08 9.63 10.15
N GLU A 33 -3.00 9.31 10.87
CA GLU A 33 -3.05 8.33 11.97
C GLU A 33 -3.93 8.81 13.14
N LEU A 34 -3.90 10.11 13.47
CA LEU A 34 -4.78 10.67 14.51
C LEU A 34 -6.26 10.51 14.15
N ARG A 35 -6.64 10.74 12.89
CA ARG A 35 -8.01 10.54 12.39
C ARG A 35 -8.40 9.07 12.42
N MET A 36 -7.53 8.20 11.95
CA MET A 36 -7.75 6.75 11.97
C MET A 36 -7.93 6.24 13.41
N GLY A 37 -7.05 6.62 14.34
CA GLY A 37 -7.14 6.22 15.74
C GLY A 37 -8.41 6.70 16.45
N ARG A 38 -9.02 7.81 16.01
CA ARG A 38 -10.35 8.26 16.50
C ARG A 38 -11.47 7.40 15.90
N ALA A 39 -11.40 7.14 14.60
CA ALA A 39 -12.40 6.33 13.90
C ALA A 39 -12.47 4.89 14.39
N LEU A 40 -11.31 4.33 14.78
CA LEU A 40 -11.19 2.94 15.23
C LEU A 40 -11.58 2.70 16.70
N ARG A 41 -12.04 3.71 17.45
CA ARG A 41 -12.59 3.51 18.79
C ARG A 41 -13.89 2.71 18.77
N ASP A 42 -14.41 2.42 19.94
CA ASP A 42 -15.72 1.80 20.14
C ASP A 42 -15.84 0.40 19.49
N GLY A 43 -14.73 -0.40 19.53
CA GLY A 43 -14.67 -1.74 18.98
C GLY A 43 -14.41 -1.83 17.48
N TYR A 44 -14.20 -0.70 16.78
CA TYR A 44 -13.88 -0.73 15.34
C TYR A 44 -12.47 -1.27 15.06
N ARG A 45 -11.50 -1.08 15.99
CA ARG A 45 -10.13 -1.62 15.85
C ARG A 45 -10.13 -3.13 15.62
N ASP A 46 -10.98 -3.86 16.30
CA ASP A 46 -11.04 -5.33 16.25
C ASP A 46 -11.63 -5.87 14.94
N LYS A 47 -12.23 -5.00 14.14
CA LYS A 47 -12.85 -5.36 12.86
C LYS A 47 -11.91 -5.19 11.67
N VAL A 48 -10.69 -4.67 11.87
CA VAL A 48 -9.82 -4.28 10.78
C VAL A 48 -8.42 -4.87 10.88
N PHE A 49 -7.80 -5.06 9.73
CA PHE A 49 -6.37 -5.24 9.57
C PHE A 49 -5.75 -3.85 9.37
N LEU A 50 -5.00 -3.37 10.36
CA LEU A 50 -4.46 -2.02 10.40
C LEU A 50 -3.00 -2.02 9.95
N MET A 51 -2.69 -1.20 8.97
CA MET A 51 -1.34 -1.00 8.46
C MET A 51 -0.88 0.45 8.66
N THR A 52 0.41 0.61 8.97
CA THR A 52 1.11 1.89 8.89
C THR A 52 2.53 1.70 8.35
N LYS A 53 3.28 2.79 8.21
CA LYS A 53 4.61 2.80 7.60
C LYS A 53 5.54 3.70 8.42
N VAL A 54 6.84 3.38 8.42
CA VAL A 54 7.90 4.17 9.04
C VAL A 54 8.92 4.62 7.98
N ASP A 55 9.37 5.85 8.06
CA ASP A 55 10.35 6.46 7.14
C ASP A 55 11.77 6.33 7.64
N GLY A 56 11.95 6.19 8.96
CA GLY A 56 13.24 6.06 9.62
C GLY A 56 14.04 4.88 9.07
N ARG A 57 15.33 5.12 8.73
CA ARG A 57 16.25 4.08 8.27
C ARG A 57 17.16 3.58 9.38
N SER A 58 17.29 4.33 10.48
CA SER A 58 18.02 3.88 11.68
C SER A 58 17.06 3.23 12.68
N LYS A 59 17.62 2.38 13.57
CA LYS A 59 16.90 1.74 14.66
C LYS A 59 16.19 2.77 15.55
N ALA A 60 16.90 3.83 15.94
CA ALA A 60 16.34 4.87 16.80
C ALA A 60 15.15 5.58 16.16
N ALA A 61 15.29 6.04 14.90
CA ALA A 61 14.23 6.76 14.20
C ALA A 61 12.99 5.87 13.93
N ALA A 62 13.19 4.62 13.50
CA ALA A 62 12.08 3.69 13.26
C ALA A 62 11.34 3.33 14.55
N SER A 63 12.08 3.15 15.68
CA SER A 63 11.46 2.91 16.98
C SER A 63 10.61 4.10 17.43
N GLU A 64 11.13 5.32 17.34
CA GLU A 64 10.41 6.54 17.72
C GLU A 64 9.12 6.70 16.89
N GLN A 65 9.22 6.55 15.58
CA GLN A 65 8.07 6.66 14.68
C GLN A 65 7.01 5.59 14.95
N LEU A 66 7.42 4.34 15.22
CA LEU A 66 6.49 3.27 15.57
C LEU A 66 5.76 3.54 16.88
N GLU A 67 6.47 3.98 17.93
CA GLU A 67 5.85 4.34 19.20
C GLU A 67 4.87 5.51 19.06
N GLU A 68 5.22 6.47 18.20
CA GLU A 68 4.32 7.57 17.90
C GLU A 68 3.09 7.11 17.12
N SER A 69 3.25 6.22 16.13
CA SER A 69 2.14 5.61 15.39
C SER A 69 1.18 4.86 16.30
N LEU A 70 1.67 4.03 17.23
CA LEU A 70 0.85 3.33 18.23
C LEU A 70 0.03 4.32 19.07
N ARG A 71 0.65 5.41 19.54
CA ARG A 71 -0.04 6.48 20.32
C ARG A 71 -1.11 7.19 19.50
N ARG A 72 -0.83 7.56 18.24
CA ARG A 72 -1.75 8.26 17.33
C ARG A 72 -2.92 7.36 16.94
N LEU A 73 -2.65 6.11 16.61
CA LEU A 73 -3.63 5.10 16.22
C LEU A 73 -4.42 4.53 17.41
N LYS A 74 -3.97 4.81 18.66
CA LYS A 74 -4.60 4.37 19.91
C LYS A 74 -4.76 2.85 19.99
N THR A 75 -3.71 2.14 19.67
CA THR A 75 -3.64 0.67 19.70
C THR A 75 -2.30 0.22 20.27
N ASP A 76 -2.28 -0.93 20.91
CA ASP A 76 -1.07 -1.54 21.44
C ASP A 76 -0.38 -2.43 20.39
N CYS A 77 -1.09 -2.78 19.31
CA CYS A 77 -0.57 -3.62 18.24
C CYS A 77 -1.08 -3.16 16.87
N ILE A 78 -0.16 -3.07 15.91
CA ILE A 78 -0.43 -2.81 14.49
C ILE A 78 -0.28 -4.14 13.74
N ASP A 79 -1.18 -4.42 12.79
CA ASP A 79 -1.13 -5.71 12.08
C ASP A 79 0.06 -5.76 11.10
N LEU A 80 0.30 -4.71 10.31
CA LEU A 80 1.42 -4.64 9.36
C LEU A 80 2.13 -3.30 9.46
N VAL A 81 3.45 -3.33 9.65
CA VAL A 81 4.30 -2.13 9.55
C VAL A 81 5.23 -2.27 8.35
N GLN A 82 5.30 -1.24 7.53
CA GLN A 82 6.14 -1.23 6.33
C GLN A 82 7.27 -0.21 6.43
N TYR A 83 8.43 -0.55 5.85
CA TYR A 83 9.44 0.45 5.49
C TYR A 83 8.88 1.27 4.33
N HIS A 84 8.67 2.57 4.57
CA HIS A 84 8.09 3.47 3.60
C HIS A 84 9.11 3.93 2.56
N GLU A 85 8.65 4.12 1.32
CA GLU A 85 9.44 4.73 0.23
C GLU A 85 10.86 4.15 0.05
N VAL A 86 10.98 2.83 -0.09
CA VAL A 86 12.23 2.19 -0.53
C VAL A 86 12.41 2.54 -2.01
N ILE A 87 13.10 3.66 -2.26
CA ILE A 87 13.20 4.31 -3.58
C ILE A 87 14.63 4.54 -4.05
N ARG A 88 15.63 4.16 -3.24
CA ARG A 88 17.06 4.23 -3.56
C ARG A 88 17.72 2.89 -3.36
N TYR A 89 18.77 2.59 -4.12
CA TYR A 89 19.52 1.33 -3.99
C TYR A 89 20.25 1.20 -2.64
N GLU A 90 20.54 2.30 -1.96
CA GLU A 90 21.12 2.29 -0.62
C GLU A 90 20.10 2.05 0.50
N ASP A 91 18.80 2.26 0.26
CA ASP A 91 17.78 2.09 1.29
C ASP A 91 17.76 0.66 1.89
N PRO A 92 17.82 -0.43 1.10
CA PRO A 92 17.88 -1.77 1.65
C PRO A 92 19.05 -1.98 2.62
N HIS A 93 20.24 -1.56 2.25
CA HIS A 93 21.42 -1.72 3.09
C HIS A 93 21.32 -0.92 4.40
N ARG A 94 20.80 0.31 4.33
CA ARG A 94 20.57 1.14 5.53
C ARG A 94 19.52 0.53 6.46
N ILE A 95 18.46 -0.09 5.91
CA ILE A 95 17.41 -0.75 6.69
C ILE A 95 17.95 -1.98 7.41
N PHE A 96 18.81 -2.77 6.74
CA PHE A 96 19.37 -4.01 7.27
C PHE A 96 20.74 -3.86 7.95
N ASP A 97 21.26 -2.64 8.10
CA ASP A 97 22.45 -2.38 8.88
C ASP A 97 22.27 -2.78 10.35
N ALA A 98 23.36 -2.98 11.10
CA ALA A 98 23.33 -3.39 12.52
C ALA A 98 22.45 -2.46 13.38
N ASP A 99 22.52 -1.15 13.13
CA ASP A 99 21.68 -0.11 13.76
C ASP A 99 20.57 0.38 12.82
N GLY A 100 20.15 -0.46 11.88
CA GLY A 100 19.13 -0.16 10.90
C GLY A 100 17.70 -0.34 11.42
N ALA A 101 16.74 0.16 10.64
CA ALA A 101 15.32 0.10 10.97
C ALA A 101 14.82 -1.35 11.16
N HIS A 102 15.45 -2.34 10.51
CA HIS A 102 15.07 -3.73 10.63
C HIS A 102 15.18 -4.23 12.08
N ALA A 103 16.27 -3.88 12.78
CA ALA A 103 16.43 -4.25 14.19
C ALA A 103 15.28 -3.69 15.07
N ALA A 104 14.82 -2.45 14.79
CA ALA A 104 13.70 -1.87 15.51
C ALA A 104 12.39 -2.63 15.32
N LEU A 105 12.05 -2.98 14.06
CA LEU A 105 10.80 -3.68 13.79
C LEU A 105 10.84 -5.14 14.28
N ILE A 106 12.00 -5.80 14.29
CA ILE A 106 12.16 -7.13 14.90
C ILE A 106 11.94 -7.08 16.42
N ASP A 107 12.57 -6.12 17.11
CA ASP A 107 12.38 -5.93 18.56
C ASP A 107 10.89 -5.65 18.88
N ALA A 108 10.25 -4.80 18.10
CA ALA A 108 8.83 -4.45 18.26
C ALA A 108 7.91 -5.66 18.00
N ARG A 109 8.22 -6.51 17.00
CA ARG A 109 7.48 -7.74 16.72
C ARG A 109 7.60 -8.72 17.87
N GLN A 110 8.79 -8.89 18.43
CA GLN A 110 9.02 -9.73 19.62
C GLN A 110 8.28 -9.21 20.85
N ALA A 111 8.15 -7.89 20.98
CA ALA A 111 7.37 -7.24 22.03
C ALA A 111 5.85 -7.27 21.80
N GLY A 112 5.36 -7.84 20.70
CA GLY A 112 3.93 -7.92 20.36
C GLY A 112 3.31 -6.60 19.86
N LYS A 113 4.11 -5.59 19.55
CA LYS A 113 3.66 -4.27 19.06
C LYS A 113 3.27 -4.26 17.58
N LEU A 114 3.72 -5.24 16.83
CA LEU A 114 3.32 -5.49 15.44
C LEU A 114 3.32 -6.99 15.14
N ARG A 115 2.58 -7.38 14.09
CA ARG A 115 2.49 -8.79 13.66
C ARG A 115 3.34 -9.07 12.43
N TYR A 116 3.19 -8.27 11.40
CA TYR A 116 3.78 -8.47 10.08
C TYR A 116 4.67 -7.30 9.68
N ILE A 117 5.71 -7.60 8.89
CA ILE A 117 6.66 -6.61 8.39
C ILE A 117 6.66 -6.66 6.87
N GLY A 118 6.52 -5.48 6.24
CA GLY A 118 6.57 -5.31 4.81
C GLY A 118 7.41 -4.12 4.37
N PHE A 119 7.36 -3.82 3.10
CA PHE A 119 7.91 -2.57 2.57
C PHE A 119 7.09 -2.04 1.41
N THR A 120 7.30 -0.77 1.09
CA THR A 120 6.71 -0.12 -0.07
C THR A 120 7.69 0.79 -0.78
N GLY A 121 7.48 0.99 -2.05
CA GLY A 121 8.19 1.92 -2.89
C GLY A 121 7.43 2.09 -4.22
N HIS A 122 7.84 3.05 -5.03
CA HIS A 122 7.09 3.36 -6.25
C HIS A 122 7.97 3.90 -7.40
N LYS A 123 9.31 3.91 -7.24
CA LYS A 123 10.20 4.57 -8.20
C LYS A 123 10.72 3.62 -9.27
N ASP A 124 11.15 2.43 -8.87
CA ASP A 124 11.77 1.46 -9.78
C ASP A 124 11.52 0.02 -9.28
N PRO A 125 11.01 -0.88 -10.12
CA PRO A 125 10.80 -2.27 -9.74
C PRO A 125 12.09 -3.01 -9.35
N HIS A 126 13.25 -2.62 -9.93
CA HIS A 126 14.54 -3.25 -9.60
C HIS A 126 15.02 -2.91 -8.18
N ILE A 127 14.60 -1.76 -7.62
CA ILE A 127 14.87 -1.46 -6.20
C ILE A 127 14.08 -2.43 -5.30
N HIS A 128 12.85 -2.81 -5.69
CA HIS A 128 12.08 -3.82 -4.98
C HIS A 128 12.77 -5.19 -5.02
N LEU A 129 13.23 -5.62 -6.19
CA LEU A 129 14.00 -6.88 -6.31
C LEU A 129 15.27 -6.84 -5.46
N HIS A 130 15.98 -5.71 -5.46
CA HIS A 130 17.16 -5.52 -4.63
C HIS A 130 16.83 -5.57 -3.13
N MET A 131 15.71 -4.99 -2.70
CA MET A 131 15.26 -5.09 -1.32
C MET A 131 14.97 -6.53 -0.89
N LEU A 132 14.35 -7.32 -1.76
CA LEU A 132 14.11 -8.75 -1.52
C LEU A 132 15.43 -9.55 -1.45
N GLU A 133 16.38 -9.24 -2.33
CA GLU A 133 17.70 -9.87 -2.34
C GLU A 133 18.48 -9.59 -1.06
N VAL A 134 18.55 -8.33 -0.64
CA VAL A 134 19.23 -7.93 0.61
C VAL A 134 18.57 -8.60 1.81
N ALA A 135 17.24 -8.60 1.89
CA ALA A 135 16.52 -9.27 2.97
C ALA A 135 16.86 -10.76 3.06
N ARG A 136 16.87 -11.47 1.93
CA ARG A 136 17.27 -12.89 1.86
C ARG A 136 18.70 -13.10 2.36
N GLY A 137 19.63 -12.19 1.99
CA GLY A 137 21.01 -12.23 2.46
C GLY A 137 21.12 -12.11 3.99
N HIS A 138 20.16 -11.49 4.64
CA HIS A 138 20.03 -11.41 6.10
C HIS A 138 19.13 -12.50 6.72
N GLY A 139 18.71 -13.52 5.94
CA GLY A 139 17.85 -14.60 6.42
C GLY A 139 16.41 -14.15 6.74
N PHE A 140 15.95 -13.06 6.11
CA PHE A 140 14.63 -12.50 6.34
C PHE A 140 13.74 -12.59 5.09
N SER A 141 12.46 -12.87 5.29
CA SER A 141 11.42 -12.78 4.26
C SER A 141 10.31 -11.83 4.72
N PHE A 142 9.87 -10.97 3.82
CA PHE A 142 8.75 -10.07 4.07
C PHE A 142 7.42 -10.80 4.07
N ASP A 143 6.49 -10.33 4.91
CA ASP A 143 5.12 -10.84 4.93
C ASP A 143 4.29 -10.23 3.79
N ALA A 144 4.54 -8.96 3.43
CA ALA A 144 3.83 -8.26 2.36
C ALA A 144 4.69 -7.18 1.70
N VAL A 145 4.39 -6.89 0.43
CA VAL A 145 5.01 -5.80 -0.34
C VAL A 145 3.92 -4.97 -1.00
N GLN A 146 4.00 -3.66 -0.84
CA GLN A 146 3.08 -2.70 -1.45
C GLN A 146 3.76 -1.98 -2.62
N LEU A 147 3.13 -1.98 -3.77
CA LEU A 147 3.69 -1.48 -5.02
C LEU A 147 2.62 -0.90 -5.94
N PRO A 148 2.97 0.05 -6.85
CA PRO A 148 2.03 0.56 -7.83
C PRO A 148 1.56 -0.54 -8.77
N LEU A 149 0.25 -0.71 -8.88
CA LEU A 149 -0.37 -1.66 -9.82
C LEU A 149 -1.55 -0.96 -10.50
N ASN A 150 -1.33 -0.52 -11.73
CA ASN A 150 -2.33 0.23 -12.50
C ASN A 150 -2.13 0.05 -14.01
N VAL A 151 -3.04 0.59 -14.79
CA VAL A 151 -3.03 0.47 -16.25
C VAL A 151 -1.85 1.16 -16.94
N MET A 152 -1.19 2.13 -16.30
CA MET A 152 -0.02 2.81 -16.84
C MET A 152 1.27 2.04 -16.52
N ASP A 153 1.38 1.44 -15.33
CA ASP A 153 2.49 0.56 -14.93
C ASP A 153 2.79 -0.52 -15.98
N ALA A 154 1.75 -1.04 -16.62
CA ALA A 154 1.90 -2.10 -17.61
C ALA A 154 2.80 -1.72 -18.82
N HIS A 155 3.05 -0.44 -19.08
CA HIS A 155 3.72 0.05 -20.28
C HIS A 155 5.21 0.34 -20.10
N TYR A 156 5.65 0.66 -18.88
CA TYR A 156 7.04 1.03 -18.65
C TYR A 156 7.50 0.58 -17.27
N ARG A 157 8.68 -0.07 -17.18
CA ARG A 157 9.30 -0.53 -15.93
C ARG A 157 8.28 -1.15 -14.96
N SER A 158 7.45 -2.04 -15.50
CA SER A 158 6.25 -2.55 -14.85
C SER A 158 6.56 -3.35 -13.58
N PHE A 159 6.04 -2.90 -12.47
CA PHE A 159 6.04 -3.66 -11.22
C PHE A 159 5.26 -4.96 -11.36
N ALA A 160 4.14 -4.94 -12.09
CA ALA A 160 3.35 -6.15 -12.35
C ALA A 160 4.15 -7.22 -13.11
N ARG A 161 5.02 -6.84 -14.06
CA ARG A 161 5.81 -7.80 -14.85
C ARG A 161 7.10 -8.22 -14.16
N VAL A 162 7.71 -7.34 -13.37
CA VAL A 162 9.06 -7.54 -12.83
C VAL A 162 9.02 -8.05 -11.39
N VAL A 163 8.17 -7.48 -10.53
CA VAL A 163 8.16 -7.76 -9.08
C VAL A 163 7.11 -8.79 -8.70
N VAL A 164 5.90 -8.69 -9.25
CA VAL A 164 4.77 -9.56 -8.89
C VAL A 164 5.09 -11.05 -9.04
N PRO A 165 5.73 -11.54 -10.13
CA PRO A 165 6.09 -12.95 -10.24
C PRO A 165 7.02 -13.44 -9.14
N GLU A 166 7.96 -12.59 -8.70
CA GLU A 166 8.88 -12.92 -7.61
C GLU A 166 8.16 -13.02 -6.27
N LEU A 167 7.26 -12.07 -5.98
CA LEU A 167 6.45 -12.09 -4.76
C LEU A 167 5.55 -13.34 -4.70
N GLN A 168 4.94 -13.73 -5.83
CA GLN A 168 4.14 -14.95 -5.91
C GLN A 168 4.99 -16.20 -5.67
N ARG A 169 6.20 -16.26 -6.26
CA ARG A 169 7.12 -17.38 -6.07
C ARG A 169 7.55 -17.54 -4.60
N GLU A 170 7.70 -16.44 -3.88
CA GLU A 170 8.09 -16.44 -2.47
C GLU A 170 6.91 -16.51 -1.48
N GLY A 171 5.67 -16.50 -1.97
CA GLY A 171 4.48 -16.51 -1.11
C GLY A 171 4.27 -15.23 -0.31
N ILE A 172 4.80 -14.10 -0.81
CA ILE A 172 4.70 -12.77 -0.17
C ILE A 172 3.39 -12.10 -0.57
N GLY A 173 2.66 -11.53 0.40
CA GLY A 173 1.41 -10.82 0.15
C GLY A 173 1.60 -9.58 -0.73
N ILE A 174 0.80 -9.47 -1.81
CA ILE A 174 0.90 -8.38 -2.78
C ILE A 174 -0.18 -7.34 -2.49
N LEU A 175 0.22 -6.12 -2.14
CA LEU A 175 -0.68 -5.00 -1.89
C LEU A 175 -0.57 -4.01 -3.06
N GLY A 176 -1.61 -3.98 -3.90
CA GLY A 176 -1.66 -3.06 -5.04
C GLY A 176 -2.05 -1.65 -4.61
N MET A 177 -1.22 -0.66 -4.90
CA MET A 177 -1.53 0.75 -4.63
C MET A 177 -1.54 1.59 -5.90
N LYS A 178 -1.97 2.84 -5.77
CA LYS A 178 -2.00 3.83 -6.86
C LYS A 178 -2.75 3.36 -8.11
N SER A 179 -3.82 2.58 -7.92
CA SER A 179 -4.68 2.09 -9.01
C SER A 179 -5.22 3.20 -9.93
N LEU A 180 -5.35 4.42 -9.41
CA LEU A 180 -5.78 5.62 -10.14
C LEU A 180 -4.63 6.63 -10.34
N GLY A 181 -3.37 6.29 -9.95
CA GLY A 181 -2.23 7.20 -10.01
C GLY A 181 -2.46 8.52 -9.26
N GLY A 182 -3.12 8.48 -8.10
CA GLY A 182 -3.55 9.71 -7.40
C GLY A 182 -4.54 10.56 -8.19
N GLY A 183 -5.30 9.97 -9.10
CA GLY A 183 -6.26 10.64 -9.99
C GLY A 183 -5.65 11.16 -11.30
N VAL A 184 -4.32 11.09 -11.44
CA VAL A 184 -3.63 11.59 -12.66
C VAL A 184 -4.00 10.74 -13.88
N ILE A 185 -4.15 9.43 -13.74
CA ILE A 185 -4.53 8.51 -14.82
C ILE A 185 -5.85 8.94 -15.47
N LEU A 186 -6.82 9.37 -14.67
CA LEU A 186 -8.13 9.79 -15.18
C LEU A 186 -8.06 11.06 -16.07
N ARG A 187 -7.02 11.89 -15.90
CA ARG A 187 -6.80 13.07 -16.76
C ARG A 187 -6.43 12.70 -18.19
N SER A 188 -5.97 11.47 -18.42
CA SER A 188 -5.71 10.95 -19.76
C SER A 188 -7.00 10.78 -20.59
N LYS A 189 -8.15 10.66 -19.93
CA LYS A 189 -9.46 10.36 -20.52
C LYS A 189 -9.50 9.04 -21.33
N SER A 190 -8.46 8.21 -21.22
CA SER A 190 -8.38 6.91 -21.88
C SER A 190 -9.12 5.80 -21.14
N VAL A 191 -9.32 5.98 -19.83
CA VAL A 191 -9.96 5.01 -18.94
C VAL A 191 -10.82 5.70 -17.87
N SER A 192 -11.83 4.98 -17.39
CA SER A 192 -12.65 5.35 -16.23
C SER A 192 -12.02 4.86 -14.92
N ALA A 193 -12.47 5.42 -13.79
CA ALA A 193 -12.05 4.96 -12.46
C ALA A 193 -12.43 3.48 -12.23
N MET A 194 -13.61 3.06 -12.71
CA MET A 194 -14.07 1.68 -12.59
C MET A 194 -13.15 0.70 -13.34
N GLU A 195 -12.74 1.03 -14.57
CA GLU A 195 -11.81 0.22 -15.36
C GLU A 195 -10.45 0.13 -14.68
N CYS A 196 -9.94 1.22 -14.09
CA CYS A 196 -8.69 1.22 -13.34
C CYS A 196 -8.76 0.30 -12.11
N LEU A 197 -9.85 0.37 -11.34
CA LEU A 197 -10.05 -0.48 -10.17
C LEU A 197 -10.23 -1.95 -10.56
N HIS A 198 -11.01 -2.25 -11.59
CA HIS A 198 -11.17 -3.62 -12.10
C HIS A 198 -9.86 -4.19 -12.63
N TYR A 199 -9.04 -3.38 -13.31
CA TYR A 199 -7.70 -3.82 -13.74
C TYR A 199 -6.81 -4.19 -12.55
N ALA A 200 -6.76 -3.35 -11.51
CA ALA A 200 -5.96 -3.62 -10.32
C ALA A 200 -6.46 -4.87 -9.56
N LEU A 201 -7.79 -5.04 -9.44
CA LEU A 201 -8.42 -6.22 -8.85
C LEU A 201 -8.19 -7.50 -9.67
N ASN A 202 -7.92 -7.38 -10.97
CA ASN A 202 -7.65 -8.52 -11.84
C ASN A 202 -6.21 -9.05 -11.72
N LEU A 203 -5.30 -8.30 -11.10
CA LEU A 203 -3.94 -8.74 -10.82
C LEU A 203 -3.92 -9.66 -9.57
N PRO A 204 -2.89 -10.49 -9.39
CA PRO A 204 -2.82 -11.44 -8.28
C PRO A 204 -2.50 -10.73 -6.94
N THR A 205 -3.35 -9.81 -6.54
CA THR A 205 -3.22 -9.02 -5.32
C THR A 205 -3.97 -9.65 -4.16
N ALA A 206 -3.40 -9.58 -2.94
CA ALA A 206 -4.11 -9.88 -1.70
C ALA A 206 -5.11 -8.76 -1.36
N THR A 207 -4.75 -7.51 -1.70
CA THR A 207 -5.62 -6.34 -1.50
C THR A 207 -5.27 -5.24 -2.51
N VAL A 208 -6.28 -4.48 -2.92
CA VAL A 208 -6.12 -3.25 -3.71
C VAL A 208 -6.43 -2.05 -2.82
N ILE A 209 -5.44 -1.19 -2.65
CA ILE A 209 -5.54 0.02 -1.84
C ILE A 209 -5.94 1.20 -2.75
N THR A 210 -6.99 1.89 -2.39
CA THR A 210 -7.45 3.10 -3.07
C THR A 210 -7.70 4.23 -2.07
N GLY A 211 -7.39 5.46 -2.47
CA GLY A 211 -7.67 6.65 -1.67
C GLY A 211 -9.16 6.96 -1.66
N ILE A 212 -9.70 7.27 -0.47
CA ILE A 212 -11.11 7.60 -0.28
C ILE A 212 -11.20 8.89 0.54
N ASP A 213 -11.67 9.98 -0.08
CA ASP A 213 -11.76 11.30 0.51
C ASP A 213 -13.19 11.86 0.58
N SER A 214 -14.16 11.11 0.04
CA SER A 214 -15.58 11.44 0.10
C SER A 214 -16.46 10.18 0.18
N MET A 215 -17.72 10.35 0.51
CA MET A 215 -18.70 9.24 0.53
C MET A 215 -18.96 8.71 -0.87
N GLU A 216 -18.95 9.58 -1.87
CA GLU A 216 -19.12 9.22 -3.29
C GLU A 216 -17.97 8.33 -3.77
N VAL A 217 -16.72 8.63 -3.40
CA VAL A 217 -15.55 7.80 -3.71
C VAL A 217 -15.60 6.46 -2.96
N LEU A 218 -16.10 6.45 -1.71
CA LEU A 218 -16.37 5.20 -0.99
C LEU A 218 -17.41 4.34 -1.72
N ASP A 219 -18.50 4.95 -2.17
CA ASP A 219 -19.55 4.24 -2.93
C ASP A 219 -18.99 3.68 -4.25
N GLN A 220 -18.15 4.44 -4.95
CA GLN A 220 -17.48 4.00 -6.17
C GLN A 220 -16.54 2.80 -5.90
N ALA A 221 -15.75 2.84 -4.83
CA ALA A 221 -14.85 1.73 -4.47
C ALA A 221 -15.64 0.45 -4.16
N LEU A 222 -16.72 0.57 -3.39
CA LEU A 222 -17.60 -0.56 -3.08
C LEU A 222 -18.33 -1.09 -4.32
N GLN A 223 -18.75 -0.20 -5.22
CA GLN A 223 -19.34 -0.61 -6.49
C GLN A 223 -18.32 -1.38 -7.34
N ALA A 224 -17.06 -0.95 -7.38
CA ALA A 224 -16.01 -1.65 -8.12
C ALA A 224 -15.90 -3.11 -7.65
N VAL A 225 -15.89 -3.35 -6.34
CA VAL A 225 -15.83 -4.72 -5.79
C VAL A 225 -17.09 -5.53 -6.13
N ARG A 226 -18.29 -4.92 -6.00
CA ARG A 226 -19.56 -5.62 -6.26
C ARG A 226 -19.76 -5.98 -7.72
N THR A 227 -19.23 -5.19 -8.64
CA THR A 227 -19.36 -5.40 -10.08
C THR A 227 -18.15 -6.06 -10.71
N PHE A 228 -17.10 -6.31 -9.92
CA PHE A 228 -15.91 -6.98 -10.41
C PHE A 228 -16.23 -8.40 -10.91
N ARG A 229 -15.70 -8.68 -12.08
CA ARG A 229 -15.50 -10.03 -12.60
C ARG A 229 -14.10 -10.14 -13.20
N PRO A 230 -13.49 -11.31 -13.21
CA PRO A 230 -12.22 -11.49 -13.90
C PRO A 230 -12.29 -11.00 -15.35
N LEU A 231 -11.32 -10.19 -15.74
CA LEU A 231 -11.18 -9.72 -17.12
C LEU A 231 -10.58 -10.83 -17.99
N SER A 232 -11.13 -11.03 -19.17
CA SER A 232 -10.51 -11.90 -20.17
C SER A 232 -9.20 -11.29 -20.69
N PRO A 233 -8.27 -12.09 -21.23
CA PRO A 233 -7.04 -11.57 -21.84
C PRO A 233 -7.31 -10.49 -22.89
N SER A 234 -8.33 -10.68 -23.74
CA SER A 234 -8.69 -9.68 -24.75
C SER A 234 -9.23 -8.37 -24.18
N GLU A 235 -9.93 -8.40 -23.04
CA GLU A 235 -10.38 -7.19 -22.35
C GLU A 235 -9.18 -6.44 -21.75
N VAL A 236 -8.22 -7.15 -21.16
CA VAL A 236 -6.96 -6.56 -20.66
C VAL A 236 -6.18 -5.95 -21.82
N ASP A 237 -5.98 -6.67 -22.93
CA ASP A 237 -5.26 -6.17 -24.10
C ASP A 237 -5.91 -4.91 -24.70
N ASN A 238 -7.24 -4.89 -24.80
CA ASN A 238 -7.98 -3.72 -25.29
C ASN A 238 -7.84 -2.52 -24.33
N LEU A 239 -7.87 -2.74 -23.03
CA LEU A 239 -7.67 -1.71 -22.02
C LEU A 239 -6.25 -1.12 -22.13
N LEU A 240 -5.24 -1.98 -22.21
CA LEU A 240 -3.85 -1.57 -22.35
C LEU A 240 -3.58 -0.88 -23.67
N ALA A 241 -4.17 -1.34 -24.78
CA ALA A 241 -4.05 -0.66 -26.08
C ALA A 241 -4.57 0.78 -26.05
N ARG A 242 -5.66 1.06 -25.33
CA ARG A 242 -6.20 2.41 -25.14
C ARG A 242 -5.32 3.30 -24.28
N THR A 243 -4.62 2.74 -23.30
CA THR A 243 -3.77 3.50 -22.37
C THR A 243 -2.35 3.71 -22.88
N ALA A 244 -1.85 2.88 -23.81
CA ALA A 244 -0.49 2.95 -24.33
C ALA A 244 -0.09 4.33 -24.88
N PRO A 245 -0.91 5.05 -25.69
CA PRO A 245 -0.55 6.37 -26.17
C PRO A 245 -0.35 7.40 -25.04
N SER A 246 -1.13 7.28 -23.97
CA SER A 246 -1.04 8.17 -22.80
C SER A 246 0.17 7.86 -21.92
N ALA A 247 0.56 6.58 -21.84
CA ALA A 247 1.71 6.14 -21.06
C ALA A 247 3.05 6.48 -21.74
N ALA A 248 3.09 6.54 -23.08
CA ALA A 248 4.32 6.74 -23.86
C ALA A 248 5.12 8.00 -23.49
N GLY A 249 4.48 9.01 -22.91
CA GLY A 249 5.11 10.27 -22.49
C GLY A 249 5.47 10.36 -21.01
N GLY A 250 5.21 9.33 -20.21
CA GLY A 250 5.43 9.34 -18.75
C GLY A 250 4.61 10.40 -17.98
N ARG A 251 3.60 10.99 -18.62
CA ARG A 251 2.86 12.13 -18.06
C ARG A 251 1.80 11.74 -17.03
N PHE A 252 1.40 10.48 -17.05
CA PHE A 252 0.29 9.95 -16.25
C PHE A 252 0.70 8.76 -15.38
N GLU A 253 2.00 8.65 -15.11
CA GLU A 253 2.59 7.63 -14.23
C GLU A 253 2.60 8.06 -12.75
#